data_fb13d0de73947194916c974c5e868db0
#
_entry.id   fb13d0de73947194916c974c5e868db0
#
_cell.length_a   1.000
_cell.length_b   1.000
_cell.length_c   1.000
_cell.angle_alpha   90.00
_cell.angle_beta   90.00
_cell.angle_gamma   90.00
#
_symmetry.space_group_name_H-M   'P 1'
#
loop_
_entity.id
_entity.type
_entity.pdbx_description
1 polymer ?
#
loop_
_entity_poly.entity_id
_entity_poly.type
_entity_poly.pdbx_seq_one_letter_code
_entity_poly.pdbx_strand_id
1 'polypeptide(L)'
;MIDLSGKTALVTGAASGIGYGMAKRLAECGANVALCDIKSNVHNIANEISDVTSSKVKSAVVDVREASQVFAFINDAVNEFSGLDIVVANAGVWTSTDPVEDSQEKAVSDWDLLVDTNLKGVFLTGRAAIPHLVNSGGGFILNIATDHICPPPGFATGGGTRMDIYDASKWGINGLTQSWSKRLNADNVRVNAFCMDATDSAMIRYASQKFNRDMSEDVVDTWMKPHQLADLMLELYKEGPDGRTGENIGIWLNHPIELPPRQGILPSRHP
;
A
#
# COMPACT_ATOMS: atom_id res chain seq x y z
N MET A 1 -16.13 6.35 15.24
CA MET A 1 -15.70 6.21 13.83
C MET A 1 -15.05 7.53 13.45
N ILE A 2 -13.96 7.55 12.65
CA ILE A 2 -13.40 8.81 12.14
C ILE A 2 -14.34 9.36 11.07
N ASP A 3 -14.49 10.68 11.03
CA ASP A 3 -15.20 11.36 9.94
C ASP A 3 -14.17 11.92 8.95
N LEU A 4 -14.24 11.46 7.70
CA LEU A 4 -13.42 11.90 6.58
C LEU A 4 -14.23 12.72 5.55
N SER A 5 -15.38 13.25 5.94
CA SER A 5 -16.19 14.10 5.05
C SER A 5 -15.36 15.28 4.51
N GLY A 6 -15.41 15.48 3.22
CA GLY A 6 -14.60 16.50 2.51
C GLY A 6 -13.14 16.11 2.25
N LYS A 7 -12.67 14.94 2.70
CA LYS A 7 -11.36 14.40 2.38
C LYS A 7 -11.39 13.59 1.09
N THR A 8 -10.28 13.58 0.39
CA THR A 8 -10.08 12.77 -0.83
C THR A 8 -8.97 11.74 -0.61
N ALA A 9 -9.28 10.50 -0.89
CA ALA A 9 -8.34 9.38 -0.82
C ALA A 9 -8.09 8.76 -2.20
N LEU A 10 -6.87 8.34 -2.46
CA LEU A 10 -6.44 7.61 -3.65
C LEU A 10 -5.91 6.24 -3.24
N VAL A 11 -6.37 5.19 -3.92
CA VAL A 11 -5.93 3.80 -3.66
C VAL A 11 -5.58 3.12 -4.97
N THR A 12 -4.33 2.63 -5.10
CA THR A 12 -3.89 1.82 -6.23
C THR A 12 -4.02 0.33 -5.94
N GLY A 13 -4.26 -0.50 -6.98
CA GLY A 13 -4.50 -1.93 -6.80
C GLY A 13 -5.79 -2.22 -6.03
N ALA A 14 -6.84 -1.45 -6.31
CA ALA A 14 -8.08 -1.42 -5.52
C ALA A 14 -9.16 -2.42 -5.97
N ALA A 15 -8.93 -3.20 -7.03
CA ALA A 15 -9.91 -4.16 -7.54
C ALA A 15 -10.08 -5.41 -6.66
N SER A 16 -9.25 -5.60 -5.62
CA SER A 16 -9.34 -6.74 -4.72
C SER A 16 -8.47 -6.58 -3.46
N GLY A 17 -8.63 -7.52 -2.51
CA GLY A 17 -7.73 -7.69 -1.36
C GLY A 17 -7.58 -6.44 -0.49
N ILE A 18 -6.34 -6.11 -0.13
CA ILE A 18 -6.02 -5.01 0.77
C ILE A 18 -6.50 -3.66 0.20
N GLY A 19 -6.22 -3.40 -1.09
CA GLY A 19 -6.64 -2.15 -1.75
C GLY A 19 -8.15 -1.94 -1.73
N TYR A 20 -8.93 -3.00 -2.02
CA TYR A 20 -10.39 -2.96 -1.88
C TYR A 20 -10.82 -2.64 -0.44
N GLY A 21 -10.24 -3.35 0.54
CA GLY A 21 -10.59 -3.13 1.95
C GLY A 21 -10.27 -1.70 2.41
N MET A 22 -9.12 -1.16 2.02
CA MET A 22 -8.73 0.23 2.29
C MET A 22 -9.71 1.23 1.65
N ALA A 23 -10.01 1.05 0.37
CA ALA A 23 -10.89 1.93 -0.38
C ALA A 23 -12.32 1.96 0.20
N LYS A 24 -12.88 0.79 0.47
CA LYS A 24 -14.20 0.65 1.07
C LYS A 24 -14.26 1.33 2.43
N ARG A 25 -13.25 1.10 3.28
CA ARG A 25 -13.23 1.66 4.62
C ARG A 25 -13.09 3.18 4.64
N LEU A 26 -12.29 3.74 3.72
CA LEU A 26 -12.18 5.19 3.53
C LEU A 26 -13.52 5.80 3.11
N ALA A 27 -14.23 5.17 2.19
CA ALA A 27 -15.56 5.61 1.75
C ALA A 27 -16.60 5.49 2.87
N GLU A 28 -16.61 4.41 3.65
CA GLU A 28 -17.48 4.25 4.82
C GLU A 28 -17.25 5.34 5.89
N CYS A 29 -16.05 5.91 5.93
CA CYS A 29 -15.73 7.06 6.78
C CYS A 29 -16.05 8.42 6.14
N GLY A 30 -16.64 8.46 4.93
CA GLY A 30 -17.09 9.67 4.26
C GLY A 30 -16.10 10.32 3.31
N ALA A 31 -14.93 9.72 3.06
CA ALA A 31 -13.98 10.25 2.09
C ALA A 31 -14.49 10.07 0.64
N ASN A 32 -14.22 11.03 -0.25
CA ASN A 32 -14.23 10.77 -1.67
C ASN A 32 -13.08 9.83 -2.03
N VAL A 33 -13.30 8.85 -2.89
CA VAL A 33 -12.27 7.82 -3.16
C VAL A 33 -12.01 7.67 -4.64
N ALA A 34 -10.74 7.85 -5.04
CA ALA A 34 -10.24 7.53 -6.36
C ALA A 34 -9.57 6.15 -6.36
N LEU A 35 -10.06 5.24 -7.19
CA LEU A 35 -9.64 3.84 -7.26
C LEU A 35 -8.96 3.56 -8.60
N CYS A 36 -7.82 2.91 -8.60
CA CYS A 36 -7.28 2.36 -9.84
C CYS A 36 -6.72 0.94 -9.67
N ASP A 37 -6.77 0.22 -10.77
CA ASP A 37 -6.22 -1.13 -10.90
C ASP A 37 -5.95 -1.42 -12.37
N ILE A 38 -5.06 -2.36 -12.66
CA ILE A 38 -4.86 -2.86 -14.03
C ILE A 38 -6.04 -3.69 -14.52
N LYS A 39 -6.85 -4.21 -13.60
CA LYS A 39 -8.04 -5.02 -13.89
C LYS A 39 -9.26 -4.12 -14.06
N SER A 40 -10.01 -4.30 -15.13
CA SER A 40 -11.25 -3.55 -15.41
C SER A 40 -12.35 -3.76 -14.35
N ASN A 41 -12.26 -4.81 -13.53
CA ASN A 41 -13.16 -5.04 -12.40
C ASN A 41 -13.17 -3.89 -11.38
N VAL A 42 -12.17 -3.00 -11.39
CA VAL A 42 -12.14 -1.80 -10.55
C VAL A 42 -13.39 -0.94 -10.69
N HIS A 43 -14.02 -0.93 -11.87
CA HIS A 43 -15.28 -0.20 -12.07
C HIS A 43 -16.46 -0.82 -11.31
N ASN A 44 -16.53 -2.15 -11.26
CA ASN A 44 -17.55 -2.84 -10.47
C ASN A 44 -17.36 -2.60 -8.97
N ILE A 45 -16.12 -2.60 -8.51
CA ILE A 45 -15.76 -2.25 -7.13
C ILE A 45 -16.16 -0.81 -6.80
N ALA A 46 -15.91 0.14 -7.69
CA ALA A 46 -16.33 1.52 -7.50
C ALA A 46 -17.84 1.66 -7.35
N ASN A 47 -18.60 0.96 -8.20
CA ASN A 47 -20.06 0.93 -8.11
C ASN A 47 -20.52 0.31 -6.79
N GLU A 48 -19.97 -0.86 -6.40
CA GLU A 48 -20.28 -1.51 -5.13
C GLU A 48 -20.07 -0.57 -3.92
N ILE A 49 -18.94 0.13 -3.87
CA ILE A 49 -18.64 1.07 -2.80
C ILE A 49 -19.60 2.26 -2.83
N SER A 50 -19.90 2.78 -4.00
CA SER A 50 -20.82 3.91 -4.18
C SER A 50 -22.25 3.58 -3.76
N ASP A 51 -22.69 2.33 -4.01
CA ASP A 51 -24.04 1.86 -3.67
C ASP A 51 -24.28 1.73 -2.16
N VAL A 52 -23.20 1.48 -1.39
CA VAL A 52 -23.30 1.23 0.07
C VAL A 52 -22.79 2.39 0.92
N THR A 53 -22.31 3.46 0.29
CA THR A 53 -21.82 4.67 0.97
C THR A 53 -22.39 5.93 0.35
N SER A 54 -22.27 7.07 1.01
CA SER A 54 -22.61 8.39 0.44
C SER A 54 -21.43 9.08 -0.25
N SER A 55 -20.29 8.40 -0.33
CA SER A 55 -19.04 8.94 -0.86
C SER A 55 -19.05 8.99 -2.39
N LYS A 56 -18.42 10.02 -2.95
CA LYS A 56 -18.14 10.04 -4.40
C LYS A 56 -16.99 9.08 -4.69
N VAL A 57 -17.16 8.20 -5.66
CA VAL A 57 -16.16 7.22 -6.05
C VAL A 57 -15.83 7.37 -7.53
N LYS A 58 -14.54 7.55 -7.83
CA LYS A 58 -13.99 7.58 -9.19
C LYS A 58 -13.14 6.34 -9.42
N SER A 59 -13.20 5.74 -10.59
CA SER A 59 -12.36 4.59 -10.92
C SER A 59 -11.76 4.70 -12.32
N ALA A 60 -10.58 4.11 -12.50
CA ALA A 60 -9.95 3.94 -13.81
C ALA A 60 -9.13 2.66 -13.90
N VAL A 61 -9.02 2.12 -15.11
CA VAL A 61 -8.03 1.09 -15.42
C VAL A 61 -6.69 1.77 -15.64
N VAL A 62 -5.73 1.47 -14.77
CA VAL A 62 -4.39 2.09 -14.77
C VAL A 62 -3.34 1.02 -14.52
N ASP A 63 -2.36 0.94 -15.39
CA ASP A 63 -1.12 0.22 -15.12
C ASP A 63 -0.16 1.15 -14.37
N VAL A 64 0.15 0.83 -13.11
CA VAL A 64 1.02 1.67 -12.28
C VAL A 64 2.47 1.73 -12.77
N ARG A 65 2.86 0.87 -13.72
CA ARG A 65 4.17 0.90 -14.39
C ARG A 65 4.28 2.02 -15.41
N GLU A 66 3.12 2.54 -15.88
CA GLU A 66 3.00 3.54 -16.93
C GLU A 66 2.81 4.95 -16.37
N ALA A 67 3.86 5.76 -16.38
CA ALA A 67 3.88 7.09 -15.79
C ALA A 67 2.73 7.98 -16.31
N SER A 68 2.47 7.97 -17.62
CA SER A 68 1.41 8.79 -18.23
C SER A 68 0.03 8.44 -17.68
N GLN A 69 -0.27 7.16 -17.47
CA GLN A 69 -1.56 6.72 -16.92
C GLN A 69 -1.70 7.13 -15.46
N VAL A 70 -0.65 6.92 -14.64
CA VAL A 70 -0.67 7.28 -13.22
C VAL A 70 -0.85 8.78 -13.02
N PHE A 71 -0.07 9.60 -13.72
CA PHE A 71 -0.14 11.06 -13.61
C PHE A 71 -1.49 11.61 -14.12
N ALA A 72 -1.99 11.08 -15.23
CA ALA A 72 -3.31 11.50 -15.76
C ALA A 72 -4.42 11.17 -14.75
N PHE A 73 -4.46 9.94 -14.23
CA PHE A 73 -5.51 9.52 -13.29
C PHE A 73 -5.51 10.34 -12.00
N ILE A 74 -4.33 10.59 -11.42
CA ILE A 74 -4.22 11.37 -10.18
C ILE A 74 -4.63 12.81 -10.40
N ASN A 75 -4.21 13.44 -11.50
CA ASN A 75 -4.63 14.79 -11.84
C ASN A 75 -6.15 14.87 -12.05
N ASP A 76 -6.73 13.90 -12.75
CA ASP A 76 -8.18 13.84 -12.97
C ASP A 76 -8.95 13.68 -11.65
N ALA A 77 -8.46 12.86 -10.73
CA ALA A 77 -9.07 12.66 -9.42
C ALA A 77 -9.00 13.94 -8.57
N VAL A 78 -7.85 14.62 -8.56
CA VAL A 78 -7.67 15.89 -7.84
C VAL A 78 -8.57 16.98 -8.41
N ASN A 79 -8.69 17.07 -9.72
CA ASN A 79 -9.58 18.05 -10.36
C ASN A 79 -11.05 17.79 -10.03
N GLU A 80 -11.49 16.53 -10.02
CA GLU A 80 -12.87 16.16 -9.72
C GLU A 80 -13.25 16.40 -8.25
N PHE A 81 -12.34 16.04 -7.33
CA PHE A 81 -12.62 16.13 -5.89
C PHE A 81 -12.06 17.38 -5.22
N SER A 82 -11.38 18.25 -5.99
CA SER A 82 -10.84 19.53 -5.52
C SER A 82 -9.73 19.41 -4.47
N GLY A 83 -8.97 18.32 -4.47
CA GLY A 83 -7.82 18.11 -3.59
C GLY A 83 -7.47 16.63 -3.39
N LEU A 84 -6.42 16.40 -2.60
CA LEU A 84 -5.96 15.08 -2.23
C LEU A 84 -5.41 15.12 -0.80
N ASP A 85 -5.83 14.19 0.05
CA ASP A 85 -5.45 14.13 1.47
C ASP A 85 -4.76 12.82 1.84
N ILE A 86 -5.18 11.71 1.25
CA ILE A 86 -4.72 10.36 1.60
C ILE A 86 -4.32 9.61 0.34
N VAL A 87 -3.17 8.95 0.37
CA VAL A 87 -2.68 8.08 -0.70
C VAL A 87 -2.32 6.71 -0.13
N VAL A 88 -2.90 5.66 -0.69
CA VAL A 88 -2.52 4.27 -0.41
C VAL A 88 -1.88 3.69 -1.67
N ALA A 89 -0.55 3.63 -1.68
CA ALA A 89 0.24 3.02 -2.74
C ALA A 89 0.32 1.50 -2.50
N ASN A 90 -0.74 0.79 -2.94
CA ASN A 90 -0.96 -0.62 -2.62
C ASN A 90 -0.72 -1.55 -3.81
N ALA A 91 -0.85 -1.10 -5.05
CA ALA A 91 -0.67 -1.96 -6.22
C ALA A 91 0.63 -2.77 -6.12
N GLY A 92 0.53 -4.07 -6.31
CA GLY A 92 1.68 -4.95 -6.21
C GLY A 92 1.37 -6.35 -6.72
N VAL A 93 2.42 -7.06 -7.11
CA VAL A 93 2.36 -8.44 -7.61
C VAL A 93 3.43 -9.28 -6.94
N TRP A 94 3.23 -10.58 -7.00
CA TRP A 94 4.18 -11.57 -6.53
C TRP A 94 4.31 -12.69 -7.56
N THR A 95 5.52 -13.18 -7.74
CA THR A 95 5.83 -14.45 -8.41
C THR A 95 7.02 -15.11 -7.72
N SER A 96 7.14 -16.42 -7.86
CA SER A 96 8.29 -17.16 -7.34
C SER A 96 9.49 -16.96 -8.25
N THR A 97 10.62 -16.55 -7.67
CA THR A 97 11.90 -16.37 -8.36
C THR A 97 12.95 -17.25 -7.71
N ASP A 98 13.82 -17.87 -8.53
CA ASP A 98 14.88 -18.76 -8.06
C ASP A 98 16.22 -18.37 -8.69
N PRO A 99 17.20 -17.86 -7.94
CA PRO A 99 18.46 -17.38 -8.48
C PRO A 99 19.34 -18.49 -9.06
N VAL A 100 19.00 -19.76 -8.82
CA VAL A 100 19.75 -20.92 -9.32
C VAL A 100 19.07 -21.58 -10.52
N GLU A 101 17.73 -21.72 -10.47
CA GLU A 101 17.00 -22.53 -11.44
C GLU A 101 16.30 -21.71 -12.53
N ASP A 102 16.08 -20.41 -12.34
CA ASP A 102 15.42 -19.58 -13.34
C ASP A 102 16.35 -19.30 -14.54
N SER A 103 15.81 -19.37 -15.76
CA SER A 103 16.55 -18.94 -16.94
C SER A 103 16.81 -17.43 -16.90
N GLN A 104 17.78 -16.96 -17.68
CA GLN A 104 18.09 -15.53 -17.79
C GLN A 104 16.88 -14.72 -18.27
N GLU A 105 16.15 -15.23 -19.24
CA GLU A 105 14.96 -14.57 -19.80
C GLU A 105 13.86 -14.46 -18.74
N LYS A 106 13.63 -15.53 -17.95
CA LYS A 106 12.66 -15.51 -16.86
C LYS A 106 13.09 -14.52 -15.79
N ALA A 107 14.34 -14.55 -15.36
CA ALA A 107 14.86 -13.65 -14.32
C ALA A 107 14.68 -12.17 -14.72
N VAL A 108 15.00 -11.79 -15.98
CA VAL A 108 14.80 -10.43 -16.47
C VAL A 108 13.31 -10.06 -16.53
N SER A 109 12.48 -10.96 -17.07
CA SER A 109 11.03 -10.73 -17.15
C SER A 109 10.38 -10.57 -15.77
N ASP A 110 10.79 -11.37 -14.80
CA ASP A 110 10.30 -11.27 -13.41
C ASP A 110 10.81 -10.00 -12.72
N TRP A 111 12.05 -9.58 -13.01
CA TRP A 111 12.58 -8.30 -12.54
C TRP A 111 11.73 -7.14 -13.04
N ASP A 112 11.49 -7.06 -14.35
CA ASP A 112 10.68 -6.00 -14.96
C ASP A 112 9.25 -6.01 -14.37
N LEU A 113 8.65 -7.20 -14.20
CA LEU A 113 7.32 -7.31 -13.61
C LEU A 113 7.27 -6.85 -12.15
N LEU A 114 8.16 -7.38 -11.32
CA LEU A 114 8.12 -7.16 -9.87
C LEU A 114 8.61 -5.76 -9.49
N VAL A 115 9.73 -5.32 -10.06
CA VAL A 115 10.32 -4.02 -9.71
C VAL A 115 9.49 -2.88 -10.30
N ASP A 116 9.04 -3.00 -11.55
CA ASP A 116 8.23 -1.97 -12.18
C ASP A 116 6.85 -1.85 -11.50
N THR A 117 6.25 -2.96 -11.07
CA THR A 117 4.96 -2.88 -10.38
C THR A 117 5.12 -2.43 -8.92
N ASN A 118 5.94 -3.16 -8.13
CA ASN A 118 5.98 -2.99 -6.69
C ASN A 118 6.77 -1.76 -6.23
N LEU A 119 7.81 -1.37 -6.94
CA LEU A 119 8.68 -0.26 -6.54
C LEU A 119 8.47 0.97 -7.42
N LYS A 120 8.60 0.86 -8.75
CA LYS A 120 8.37 1.98 -9.65
C LYS A 120 6.91 2.46 -9.59
N GLY A 121 5.93 1.55 -9.46
CA GLY A 121 4.53 1.92 -9.27
C GLY A 121 4.30 2.76 -8.02
N VAL A 122 4.90 2.39 -6.87
CA VAL A 122 4.88 3.20 -5.65
C VAL A 122 5.55 4.56 -5.88
N PHE A 123 6.73 4.56 -6.52
CA PHE A 123 7.44 5.79 -6.86
C PHE A 123 6.60 6.73 -7.74
N LEU A 124 6.01 6.23 -8.82
CA LEU A 124 5.18 7.03 -9.73
C LEU A 124 3.93 7.57 -9.03
N THR A 125 3.25 6.73 -8.24
CA THR A 125 2.08 7.13 -7.42
C THR A 125 2.45 8.26 -6.48
N GLY A 126 3.53 8.12 -5.70
CA GLY A 126 4.00 9.17 -4.81
C GLY A 126 4.41 10.44 -5.54
N ARG A 127 5.20 10.32 -6.64
CA ARG A 127 5.66 11.50 -7.41
C ARG A 127 4.51 12.27 -8.05
N ALA A 128 3.45 11.59 -8.47
CA ALA A 128 2.25 12.25 -8.98
C ALA A 128 1.41 12.90 -7.87
N ALA A 129 1.30 12.25 -6.70
CA ALA A 129 0.43 12.70 -5.60
C ALA A 129 1.06 13.79 -4.71
N ILE A 130 2.37 13.73 -4.44
CA ILE A 130 3.06 14.62 -3.49
C ILE A 130 2.80 16.10 -3.75
N PRO A 131 2.89 16.64 -4.99
CA PRO A 131 2.61 18.05 -5.23
C PRO A 131 1.20 18.46 -4.80
N HIS A 132 0.22 17.59 -5.00
CA HIS A 132 -1.17 17.85 -4.63
C HIS A 132 -1.37 17.82 -3.11
N LEU A 133 -0.75 16.87 -2.40
CA LEU A 133 -0.77 16.82 -0.94
C LEU A 133 -0.15 18.08 -0.33
N VAL A 134 1.01 18.51 -0.83
CA VAL A 134 1.66 19.77 -0.39
C VAL A 134 0.76 20.98 -0.65
N ASN A 135 0.16 21.06 -1.84
CA ASN A 135 -0.77 22.15 -2.19
C ASN A 135 -2.04 22.15 -1.34
N SER A 136 -2.47 21.00 -0.83
CA SER A 136 -3.59 20.88 0.12
C SER A 136 -3.20 21.26 1.55
N GLY A 137 -1.93 21.64 1.80
CA GLY A 137 -1.43 22.02 3.13
C GLY A 137 -0.98 20.86 4.01
N GLY A 138 -0.86 19.66 3.45
CA GLY A 138 -0.43 18.46 4.12
C GLY A 138 -1.20 17.21 3.68
N GLY A 139 -0.83 16.06 4.20
CA GLY A 139 -1.51 14.81 3.85
C GLY A 139 -0.84 13.56 4.41
N PHE A 140 -1.27 12.42 3.89
CA PHE A 140 -0.83 11.13 4.37
C PHE A 140 -0.58 10.16 3.22
N ILE A 141 0.59 9.52 3.21
CA ILE A 141 0.95 8.46 2.27
C ILE A 141 1.19 7.18 3.06
N LEU A 142 0.47 6.12 2.70
CA LEU A 142 0.71 4.76 3.16
C LEU A 142 1.21 3.90 2.01
N ASN A 143 2.44 3.43 2.13
CA ASN A 143 3.02 2.45 1.22
C ASN A 143 2.74 1.03 1.74
N ILE A 144 2.47 0.08 0.85
CA ILE A 144 2.23 -1.31 1.21
C ILE A 144 3.49 -2.13 0.91
N ALA A 145 4.16 -2.53 2.00
CA ALA A 145 5.40 -3.32 1.98
C ALA A 145 5.16 -4.79 2.40
N THR A 146 6.05 -5.38 3.17
CA THR A 146 5.99 -6.78 3.64
C THR A 146 6.73 -6.91 4.98
N ASP A 147 6.31 -7.86 5.80
CA ASP A 147 6.99 -8.26 7.04
C ASP A 147 8.43 -8.73 6.82
N HIS A 148 8.82 -9.10 5.60
CA HIS A 148 10.21 -9.41 5.27
C HIS A 148 11.17 -8.25 5.58
N ILE A 149 10.69 -7.00 5.58
CA ILE A 149 11.47 -5.81 5.95
C ILE A 149 11.45 -5.57 7.45
N CYS A 150 10.30 -5.82 8.07
CA CYS A 150 10.05 -5.58 9.49
C CYS A 150 9.44 -6.84 10.11
N PRO A 151 10.24 -7.90 10.32
CA PRO A 151 9.76 -9.15 10.89
C PRO A 151 9.41 -9.01 12.37
N PRO A 152 8.69 -9.99 12.94
CA PRO A 152 8.46 -10.05 14.39
C PRO A 152 9.76 -10.03 15.18
N PRO A 153 9.76 -9.54 16.42
CA PRO A 153 10.93 -9.56 17.27
C PRO A 153 11.53 -10.96 17.40
N GLY A 154 12.84 -11.08 17.18
CA GLY A 154 13.58 -12.36 17.26
C GLY A 154 13.70 -13.09 15.92
N PHE A 155 13.09 -12.60 14.86
CA PHE A 155 13.23 -13.16 13.51
C PHE A 155 14.18 -12.31 12.66
N ALA A 156 14.85 -12.96 11.70
CA ALA A 156 15.69 -12.28 10.73
C ALA A 156 14.81 -11.59 9.65
N THR A 157 15.33 -10.52 9.06
CA THR A 157 14.74 -9.90 7.88
C THR A 157 14.90 -10.79 6.65
N GLY A 158 14.04 -10.61 5.65
CA GLY A 158 14.02 -11.36 4.40
C GLY A 158 12.89 -12.39 4.35
N GLY A 159 12.50 -12.72 3.15
CA GLY A 159 11.50 -13.73 2.86
C GLY A 159 12.09 -15.13 2.74
N GLY A 160 11.34 -15.98 2.06
CA GLY A 160 11.79 -17.33 1.73
C GLY A 160 12.84 -17.36 0.61
N THR A 161 13.38 -18.55 0.32
CA THR A 161 14.48 -18.77 -0.63
C THR A 161 14.14 -18.47 -2.10
N ARG A 162 12.87 -18.24 -2.43
CA ARG A 162 12.39 -18.01 -3.79
C ARG A 162 11.67 -16.66 -3.92
N MET A 163 12.25 -15.61 -3.34
CA MET A 163 11.64 -14.28 -3.24
C MET A 163 12.63 -13.11 -3.43
N ASP A 164 13.82 -13.37 -3.97
CA ASP A 164 14.91 -12.39 -4.08
C ASP A 164 14.49 -11.09 -4.77
N ILE A 165 13.84 -11.17 -5.94
CA ILE A 165 13.39 -9.99 -6.69
C ILE A 165 12.21 -9.30 -5.98
N TYR A 166 11.27 -10.10 -5.43
CA TYR A 166 10.16 -9.55 -4.65
C TYR A 166 10.68 -8.76 -3.45
N ASP A 167 11.59 -9.38 -2.67
CA ASP A 167 12.21 -8.74 -1.51
C ASP A 167 12.96 -7.46 -1.92
N ALA A 168 13.78 -7.52 -2.98
CA ALA A 168 14.47 -6.34 -3.50
C ALA A 168 13.49 -5.19 -3.81
N SER A 169 12.35 -5.50 -4.48
CA SER A 169 11.33 -4.51 -4.81
C SER A 169 10.70 -3.90 -3.56
N LYS A 170 10.41 -4.70 -2.55
CA LYS A 170 9.78 -4.25 -1.29
C LYS A 170 10.77 -3.51 -0.38
N TRP A 171 12.04 -3.91 -0.33
CA TRP A 171 13.08 -3.14 0.37
C TRP A 171 13.28 -1.74 -0.20
N GLY A 172 13.14 -1.56 -1.52
CA GLY A 172 13.17 -0.24 -2.15
C GLY A 172 12.07 0.71 -1.63
N ILE A 173 10.90 0.18 -1.27
CA ILE A 173 9.79 0.96 -0.67
C ILE A 173 10.20 1.58 0.67
N ASN A 174 10.98 0.85 1.50
CA ASN A 174 11.53 1.41 2.72
C ASN A 174 12.38 2.67 2.45
N GLY A 175 13.24 2.62 1.44
CA GLY A 175 14.05 3.77 1.03
C GLY A 175 13.20 4.98 0.64
N LEU A 176 12.14 4.77 -0.16
CA LEU A 176 11.19 5.82 -0.54
C LEU A 176 10.45 6.38 0.68
N THR A 177 9.94 5.51 1.55
CA THR A 177 9.21 5.89 2.78
C THR A 177 10.05 6.80 3.66
N GLN A 178 11.29 6.40 3.96
CA GLN A 178 12.18 7.17 4.82
C GLN A 178 12.65 8.48 4.17
N SER A 179 12.97 8.46 2.88
CA SER A 179 13.42 9.65 2.18
C SER A 179 12.33 10.70 2.04
N TRP A 180 11.13 10.26 1.64
CA TRP A 180 9.99 11.16 1.49
C TRP A 180 9.52 11.72 2.84
N SER A 181 9.46 10.90 3.89
CA SER A 181 9.06 11.38 5.22
C SER A 181 9.94 12.53 5.71
N LYS A 182 11.27 12.42 5.52
CA LYS A 182 12.21 13.48 5.92
C LYS A 182 12.01 14.76 5.10
N ARG A 183 11.88 14.62 3.77
CA ARG A 183 11.73 15.78 2.88
C ARG A 183 10.39 16.49 3.08
N LEU A 184 9.32 15.73 3.32
CA LEU A 184 7.95 16.24 3.33
C LEU A 184 7.44 16.63 4.72
N ASN A 185 8.23 16.42 5.76
CA ASN A 185 7.85 16.77 7.13
C ASN A 185 7.51 18.27 7.29
N ALA A 186 8.28 19.13 6.64
CA ALA A 186 8.05 20.58 6.64
C ALA A 186 6.77 20.97 5.87
N ASP A 187 6.27 20.12 5.02
CA ASP A 187 5.06 20.31 4.22
C ASP A 187 3.82 19.61 4.84
N ASN A 188 3.93 19.15 6.10
CA ASN A 188 2.89 18.41 6.82
C ASN A 188 2.40 17.12 6.11
N VAL A 189 3.24 16.50 5.28
CA VAL A 189 2.91 15.22 4.64
C VAL A 189 3.63 14.09 5.36
N ARG A 190 2.87 13.21 5.97
CA ARG A 190 3.39 12.01 6.64
C ARG A 190 3.47 10.84 5.67
N VAL A 191 4.54 10.08 5.74
CA VAL A 191 4.77 8.90 4.89
C VAL A 191 5.19 7.73 5.75
N ASN A 192 4.42 6.65 5.73
CA ASN A 192 4.73 5.41 6.43
C ASN A 192 4.53 4.19 5.53
N ALA A 193 5.03 3.05 5.94
CA ALA A 193 4.79 1.77 5.27
C ALA A 193 4.19 0.75 6.24
N PHE A 194 3.16 0.04 5.81
CA PHE A 194 2.72 -1.19 6.45
C PHE A 194 3.56 -2.37 5.95
N CYS A 195 4.16 -3.07 6.88
CA CYS A 195 4.97 -4.27 6.68
C CYS A 195 4.20 -5.46 7.27
N MET A 196 3.21 -5.93 6.53
CA MET A 196 2.29 -6.95 7.02
C MET A 196 2.68 -8.34 6.55
N ASP A 197 2.39 -9.32 7.41
CA ASP A 197 2.38 -10.75 7.17
C ASP A 197 1.11 -11.16 6.37
N ALA A 198 0.82 -12.45 6.28
CA ALA A 198 -0.24 -12.99 5.44
C ALA A 198 -1.60 -12.31 5.70
N THR A 199 -2.08 -11.66 4.67
CA THR A 199 -3.40 -11.01 4.64
C THR A 199 -4.24 -11.67 3.55
N ASP A 200 -5.47 -12.07 3.87
CA ASP A 200 -6.35 -12.79 2.97
C ASP A 200 -6.60 -12.00 1.67
N SER A 201 -5.97 -12.47 0.61
CA SER A 201 -5.99 -11.86 -0.72
C SER A 201 -5.70 -12.91 -1.78
N ALA A 202 -6.03 -12.61 -3.03
CA ALA A 202 -5.71 -13.49 -4.15
C ALA A 202 -4.20 -13.76 -4.27
N MET A 203 -3.36 -12.78 -3.91
CA MET A 203 -1.90 -12.91 -3.95
C MET A 203 -1.39 -13.97 -2.98
N ILE A 204 -1.78 -13.91 -1.69
CA ILE A 204 -1.31 -14.88 -0.70
C ILE A 204 -1.86 -16.28 -0.96
N ARG A 205 -3.11 -16.37 -1.45
CA ARG A 205 -3.71 -17.65 -1.87
C ARG A 205 -2.93 -18.28 -3.02
N TYR A 206 -2.57 -17.50 -4.04
CA TYR A 206 -1.73 -17.96 -5.15
C TYR A 206 -0.33 -18.38 -4.67
N ALA A 207 0.32 -17.58 -3.83
CA ALA A 207 1.63 -17.92 -3.27
C ALA A 207 1.57 -19.20 -2.43
N SER A 208 0.55 -19.37 -1.60
CA SER A 208 0.36 -20.58 -0.78
C SER A 208 0.19 -21.82 -1.65
N GLN A 209 -0.58 -21.74 -2.74
CA GLN A 209 -0.71 -22.84 -3.70
C GLN A 209 0.64 -23.20 -4.35
N LYS A 210 1.41 -22.19 -4.75
CA LYS A 210 2.74 -22.41 -5.36
C LYS A 210 3.72 -23.12 -4.43
N PHE A 211 3.63 -22.85 -3.14
CA PHE A 211 4.50 -23.47 -2.14
C PHE A 211 3.87 -24.70 -1.46
N ASN A 212 2.74 -25.21 -1.96
CA ASN A 212 2.00 -26.32 -1.38
C ASN A 212 1.75 -26.13 0.14
N ARG A 213 1.48 -24.89 0.55
CA ARG A 213 1.11 -24.59 1.94
C ARG A 213 -0.31 -25.06 2.23
N ASP A 214 -0.56 -25.41 3.49
CA ASP A 214 -1.92 -25.71 3.94
C ASP A 214 -2.82 -24.48 3.74
N MET A 215 -3.96 -24.72 3.12
CA MET A 215 -4.99 -23.73 2.81
C MET A 215 -6.36 -24.17 3.34
N SER A 216 -6.38 -25.03 4.37
CA SER A 216 -7.60 -25.35 5.11
C SER A 216 -8.25 -24.07 5.66
N GLU A 217 -9.55 -24.12 5.89
CA GLU A 217 -10.28 -22.97 6.44
C GLU A 217 -9.67 -22.50 7.76
N ASP A 218 -9.28 -23.43 8.62
CA ASP A 218 -8.61 -23.12 9.91
C ASP A 218 -7.34 -22.29 9.73
N VAL A 219 -6.52 -22.57 8.71
CA VAL A 219 -5.31 -21.79 8.41
C VAL A 219 -5.66 -20.44 7.81
N VAL A 220 -6.56 -20.40 6.84
CA VAL A 220 -6.98 -19.14 6.18
C VAL A 220 -7.67 -18.19 7.18
N ASP A 221 -8.38 -18.74 8.16
CA ASP A 221 -9.02 -17.93 9.20
C ASP A 221 -8.03 -17.26 10.14
N THR A 222 -6.80 -17.78 10.26
CA THR A 222 -5.72 -17.10 11.00
C THR A 222 -5.14 -15.89 10.27
N TRP A 223 -5.33 -15.79 8.94
CA TRP A 223 -4.80 -14.67 8.17
C TRP A 223 -5.53 -13.37 8.51
N MET A 224 -4.78 -12.28 8.51
CA MET A 224 -5.36 -10.94 8.66
C MET A 224 -6.40 -10.70 7.56
N LYS A 225 -7.42 -9.94 7.90
CA LYS A 225 -8.44 -9.56 6.92
C LYS A 225 -8.18 -8.12 6.42
N PRO A 226 -8.47 -7.81 5.15
CA PRO A 226 -8.24 -6.47 4.58
C PRO A 226 -8.85 -5.33 5.40
N HIS A 227 -10.04 -5.52 6.00
CA HIS A 227 -10.68 -4.49 6.82
C HIS A 227 -9.92 -4.19 8.12
N GLN A 228 -9.24 -5.18 8.73
CA GLN A 228 -8.41 -4.96 9.93
C GLN A 228 -7.25 -4.02 9.62
N LEU A 229 -6.57 -4.22 8.47
CA LEU A 229 -5.51 -3.31 8.04
C LEU A 229 -6.05 -1.91 7.70
N ALA A 230 -7.26 -1.83 7.14
CA ALA A 230 -7.91 -0.56 6.86
C ALA A 230 -8.25 0.20 8.17
N ASP A 231 -8.70 -0.49 9.21
CA ASP A 231 -8.92 0.10 10.53
C ASP A 231 -7.60 0.62 11.14
N LEU A 232 -6.50 -0.15 11.06
CA LEU A 232 -5.17 0.30 11.50
C LEU A 232 -4.68 1.52 10.72
N MET A 233 -4.92 1.57 9.42
CA MET A 233 -4.59 2.76 8.62
C MET A 233 -5.34 3.99 9.12
N LEU A 234 -6.62 3.87 9.47
CA LEU A 234 -7.39 4.97 10.06
C LEU A 234 -6.87 5.39 11.42
N GLU A 235 -6.44 4.44 12.26
CA GLU A 235 -5.78 4.75 13.54
C GLU A 235 -4.49 5.52 13.32
N LEU A 236 -3.67 5.07 12.37
CA LEU A 236 -2.44 5.75 12.00
C LEU A 236 -2.70 7.16 11.43
N TYR A 237 -3.74 7.32 10.63
CA TYR A 237 -4.15 8.63 10.11
C TYR A 237 -4.59 9.59 11.23
N LYS A 238 -5.34 9.10 12.23
CA LYS A 238 -5.82 9.88 13.41
C LYS A 238 -4.71 10.45 14.27
N GLU A 239 -3.48 9.97 14.16
CA GLU A 239 -2.36 10.57 14.91
C GLU A 239 -2.13 12.05 14.53
N GLY A 240 -2.75 12.53 13.43
CA GLY A 240 -2.69 13.93 13.01
C GLY A 240 -1.34 14.36 12.44
N PRO A 241 -1.13 15.65 12.22
CA PRO A 241 0.10 16.17 11.58
C PRO A 241 1.39 15.82 12.35
N ASP A 242 1.33 15.78 13.67
CA ASP A 242 2.45 15.45 14.56
C ASP A 242 2.59 13.92 14.79
N GLY A 243 1.83 13.13 14.03
CA GLY A 243 1.87 11.68 14.09
C GLY A 243 3.17 11.10 13.56
N ARG A 244 3.34 9.78 13.72
CA ARG A 244 4.53 9.08 13.21
C ARG A 244 4.67 9.26 11.69
N THR A 245 5.92 9.36 11.24
CA THR A 245 6.30 9.45 9.83
C THR A 245 7.67 8.80 9.62
N GLY A 246 7.88 8.15 8.48
CA GLY A 246 9.11 7.44 8.16
C GLY A 246 9.21 6.04 8.77
N GLU A 247 8.14 5.52 9.36
CA GLU A 247 8.16 4.22 10.01
C GLU A 247 7.75 3.08 9.06
N ASN A 248 8.46 1.95 9.20
CA ASN A 248 8.03 0.65 8.72
C ASN A 248 7.28 -0.04 9.86
N ILE A 249 5.98 -0.14 9.74
CA ILE A 249 5.07 -0.63 10.77
C ILE A 249 4.84 -2.12 10.55
N GLY A 250 5.46 -2.96 11.37
CA GLY A 250 5.27 -4.41 11.34
C GLY A 250 3.90 -4.81 11.89
N ILE A 251 3.21 -5.70 11.17
CA ILE A 251 1.91 -6.26 11.54
C ILE A 251 1.99 -7.76 11.25
N TRP A 252 1.90 -8.60 12.29
CA TRP A 252 2.24 -10.01 12.17
C TRP A 252 1.12 -10.92 12.64
N LEU A 253 1.03 -12.10 12.03
CA LEU A 253 0.18 -13.19 12.51
C LEU A 253 0.60 -13.60 13.93
N ASN A 254 -0.36 -14.09 14.71
CA ASN A 254 -0.17 -14.48 16.11
C ASN A 254 0.30 -13.36 17.05
N HIS A 255 0.20 -12.11 16.61
CA HIS A 255 0.38 -10.91 17.41
C HIS A 255 -0.91 -10.08 17.37
N PRO A 256 -1.14 -9.19 18.35
CA PRO A 256 -2.24 -8.24 18.27
C PRO A 256 -2.19 -7.42 16.99
N ILE A 257 -3.33 -7.28 16.31
CA ILE A 257 -3.45 -6.42 15.13
C ILE A 257 -3.67 -4.99 15.62
N GLU A 258 -2.57 -4.33 15.96
CA GLU A 258 -2.55 -2.98 16.52
C GLU A 258 -1.31 -2.21 16.06
N LEU A 259 -1.34 -0.89 16.18
CA LEU A 259 -0.16 -0.08 15.90
C LEU A 259 0.91 -0.33 16.98
N PRO A 260 2.13 -0.72 16.61
CA PRO A 260 3.21 -0.87 17.58
C PRO A 260 3.55 0.50 18.23
N PRO A 261 4.26 0.52 19.36
CA PRO A 261 4.79 1.77 19.91
C PRO A 261 5.57 2.55 18.86
N ARG A 262 5.47 3.88 18.88
CA ARG A 262 6.21 4.75 17.95
C ARG A 262 7.70 4.46 18.03
N GLN A 263 8.32 4.25 16.89
CA GLN A 263 9.76 4.20 16.79
C GLN A 263 10.27 5.63 17.00
N GLY A 264 11.06 5.85 18.05
CA GLY A 264 11.64 7.17 18.27
C GLY A 264 12.48 7.58 17.06
N ILE A 265 12.16 8.72 16.43
CA ILE A 265 12.97 9.26 15.34
C ILE A 265 14.32 9.64 15.95
N LEU A 266 15.34 8.83 15.70
CA LEU A 266 16.70 9.25 15.98
C LEU A 266 17.04 10.42 15.03
N PRO A 267 17.58 11.53 15.55
CA PRO A 267 18.00 12.64 14.69
C PRO A 267 18.92 12.11 13.59
N SER A 268 18.77 12.65 12.38
CA SER A 268 19.60 12.23 11.25
C SER A 268 21.08 12.40 11.61
N ARG A 269 21.95 11.44 11.23
CA ARG A 269 23.40 11.54 11.43
C ARG A 269 24.04 12.67 10.61
N HIS A 270 23.25 13.29 9.74
CA HIS A 270 23.66 14.41 8.89
C HIS A 270 22.63 15.54 9.03
N PRO A 271 23.10 16.78 9.25
CA PRO A 271 22.24 17.96 9.29
C PRO A 271 21.57 18.21 7.93
#